data_ed5700275803f0d303b36c04d9cccda0
#
_entry.id   ed5700275803f0d303b36c04d9cccda0
#
_cell.length_a   1.000
_cell.length_b   1.000
_cell.length_c   1.000
_cell.angle_alpha   90.00
_cell.angle_beta   90.00
_cell.angle_gamma   90.00
#
_symmetry.space_group_name_H-M   'P 1'
#
loop_
_entity.id
_entity.type
_entity.pdbx_description
1 polymer ?
#
loop_
_entity_poly.entity_id
_entity_poly.type
_entity_poly.pdbx_seq_one_letter_code
_entity_poly.pdbx_strand_id
1 'polypeptide(L)'
;MLSKLSLALLSWKRMNGTNHIVDWGITHELIDDIVIWNNNTDIDLQEFIPHNINVNIINSDNNKICYGRWLAVNKCAHDHVYVQDDDYIPGDLNKLYQLYNKSECDIVSYCAPSHKIDTPERRFVGFGSVVNRACIPDTIDKYINKFGEDHLLYRECDLLITNMNTYEKHVTDLKAIDNTTHDMNAMWRQSNHIKYHNEMIERSKILINE
;
A
#
# COMPACT_ATOMS: atom_id res chain seq x y z
N MET A 1 -1.91 11.48 -23.44
CA MET A 1 -0.91 11.49 -22.36
C MET A 1 -1.56 10.85 -21.15
N LEU A 2 -0.87 9.98 -20.42
CA LEU A 2 -1.35 9.48 -19.13
C LEU A 2 -1.37 10.65 -18.13
N SER A 3 -2.36 10.68 -17.23
CA SER A 3 -2.39 11.64 -16.12
C SER A 3 -1.28 11.34 -15.12
N LYS A 4 -0.92 12.34 -14.30
CA LYS A 4 0.04 12.16 -13.21
C LYS A 4 -0.56 11.34 -12.08
N LEU A 5 0.32 10.74 -11.29
CA LEU A 5 0.02 9.92 -10.12
C LEU A 5 0.72 10.49 -8.90
N SER A 6 0.14 10.26 -7.75
CA SER A 6 0.87 10.32 -6.48
C SER A 6 1.53 8.97 -6.19
N LEU A 7 2.64 8.98 -5.47
CA LEU A 7 3.26 7.80 -4.85
C LEU A 7 2.98 7.82 -3.35
N ALA A 8 2.37 6.76 -2.82
CA ALA A 8 2.17 6.58 -1.38
C ALA A 8 3.09 5.46 -0.86
N LEU A 9 3.88 5.80 0.15
CA LEU A 9 4.81 4.89 0.82
C LEU A 9 4.49 4.75 2.31
N LEU A 10 4.69 3.54 2.80
CA LEU A 10 4.74 3.25 4.23
C LEU A 10 6.20 2.96 4.62
N SER A 11 6.75 3.73 5.54
CA SER A 11 8.11 3.52 6.06
C SER A 11 8.07 3.13 7.53
N TRP A 12 8.91 2.15 7.92
CA TRP A 12 9.06 1.77 9.32
C TRP A 12 10.52 1.54 9.72
N LYS A 13 11.21 0.54 9.18
CA LYS A 13 12.57 0.17 9.58
C LYS A 13 13.55 0.01 8.41
N ARG A 14 13.07 0.09 7.18
CA ARG A 14 13.85 -0.18 5.97
C ARG A 14 14.19 1.12 5.24
N MET A 15 15.03 1.96 5.88
CA MET A 15 15.37 3.28 5.35
C MET A 15 15.98 3.23 3.94
N ASN A 16 16.86 2.22 3.67
CA ASN A 16 17.46 2.06 2.34
C ASN A 16 16.40 1.77 1.27
N GLY A 17 15.42 0.93 1.60
CA GLY A 17 14.29 0.65 0.69
C GLY A 17 13.45 1.89 0.44
N THR A 18 13.08 2.59 1.51
CA THR A 18 12.33 3.85 1.40
C THR A 18 13.06 4.85 0.51
N ASN A 19 14.37 5.09 0.73
CA ASN A 19 15.17 5.99 -0.09
C ASN A 19 15.21 5.56 -1.56
N HIS A 20 15.40 4.26 -1.81
CA HIS A 20 15.44 3.73 -3.17
C HIS A 20 14.12 4.00 -3.93
N ILE A 21 12.99 3.78 -3.28
CA ILE A 21 11.67 4.02 -3.88
C ILE A 21 11.42 5.53 -4.10
N VAL A 22 11.84 6.37 -3.16
CA VAL A 22 11.70 7.84 -3.29
C VAL A 22 12.54 8.36 -4.44
N ASP A 23 13.82 7.96 -4.54
CA ASP A 23 14.72 8.35 -5.65
C ASP A 23 14.15 7.92 -7.00
N TRP A 24 13.62 6.70 -7.09
CA TRP A 24 12.93 6.24 -8.28
C TRP A 24 11.70 7.11 -8.57
N GLY A 25 10.85 7.39 -7.57
CA GLY A 25 9.64 8.20 -7.73
C GLY A 25 9.92 9.62 -8.20
N ILE A 26 10.94 10.28 -7.64
CA ILE A 26 11.34 11.64 -8.04
C ILE A 26 11.75 11.70 -9.54
N THR A 27 12.33 10.63 -10.06
CA THR A 27 12.82 10.57 -11.45
C THR A 27 11.79 10.01 -12.43
N HIS A 28 10.69 9.42 -11.93
CA HIS A 28 9.70 8.77 -12.79
C HIS A 28 8.72 9.76 -13.40
N GLU A 29 8.57 9.73 -14.73
CA GLU A 29 7.77 10.71 -15.49
C GLU A 29 6.29 10.81 -15.09
N LEU A 30 5.69 9.76 -14.54
CA LEU A 30 4.28 9.76 -14.11
C LEU A 30 4.09 10.26 -12.67
N ILE A 31 5.14 10.34 -11.85
CA ILE A 31 5.05 10.74 -10.44
C ILE A 31 5.46 12.21 -10.29
N ASP A 32 4.63 13.00 -9.64
CA ASP A 32 4.96 14.39 -9.27
C ASP A 32 4.49 14.79 -7.86
N ASP A 33 3.98 13.81 -7.10
CA ASP A 33 3.59 13.95 -5.71
C ASP A 33 3.97 12.66 -4.97
N ILE A 34 4.69 12.77 -3.85
CA ILE A 34 5.13 11.63 -3.04
C ILE A 34 4.74 11.87 -1.59
N VAL A 35 3.97 10.96 -1.02
CA VAL A 35 3.56 11.01 0.37
C VAL A 35 4.12 9.80 1.11
N ILE A 36 4.89 10.05 2.17
CA ILE A 36 5.50 9.01 3.00
C ILE A 36 4.88 9.06 4.38
N TRP A 37 4.26 7.96 4.81
CA TRP A 37 3.82 7.78 6.18
C TRP A 37 4.93 7.08 6.97
N ASN A 38 5.54 7.80 7.89
CA ASN A 38 6.57 7.26 8.76
C ASN A 38 5.94 6.65 10.01
N ASN A 39 5.93 5.33 10.10
CA ASN A 39 5.48 4.58 11.27
C ASN A 39 6.55 4.45 12.37
N ASN A 40 7.79 4.86 12.07
CA ASN A 40 8.90 4.78 13.03
C ASN A 40 9.01 6.09 13.80
N THR A 41 8.54 6.09 15.03
CA THR A 41 8.57 7.26 15.90
C THR A 41 9.97 7.65 16.39
N ASP A 42 10.95 6.77 16.24
CA ASP A 42 12.32 6.97 16.72
C ASP A 42 13.22 7.62 15.67
N ILE A 43 12.74 7.76 14.42
CA ILE A 43 13.51 8.26 13.29
C ILE A 43 12.75 9.41 12.60
N ASP A 44 13.40 10.56 12.51
CA ASP A 44 12.96 11.61 11.59
C ASP A 44 13.45 11.31 10.18
N LEU A 45 12.50 10.95 9.30
CA LEU A 45 12.81 10.65 7.91
C LEU A 45 13.35 11.84 7.14
N GLN A 46 13.11 13.07 7.58
CA GLN A 46 13.63 14.28 6.92
C GLN A 46 15.16 14.35 6.93
N GLU A 47 15.81 13.67 7.89
CA GLU A 47 17.28 13.57 7.95
C GLU A 47 17.85 12.62 6.88
N PHE A 48 17.04 11.70 6.34
CA PHE A 48 17.50 10.63 5.45
C PHE A 48 16.98 10.77 4.01
N ILE A 49 15.85 11.43 3.82
CA ILE A 49 15.24 11.60 2.50
C ILE A 49 15.70 12.94 1.90
N PRO A 50 16.19 12.96 0.65
CA PRO A 50 16.58 14.20 -0.01
C PRO A 50 15.44 15.23 0.01
N HIS A 51 15.77 16.46 0.37
CA HIS A 51 14.80 17.54 0.38
C HIS A 51 14.30 17.80 -1.06
N ASN A 52 13.05 17.47 -1.33
CA ASN A 52 12.41 17.69 -2.61
C ASN A 52 11.02 18.30 -2.37
N ILE A 53 10.65 19.29 -3.18
CA ILE A 53 9.38 20.00 -3.02
C ILE A 53 8.14 19.10 -3.20
N ASN A 54 8.32 17.99 -3.91
CA ASN A 54 7.24 17.04 -4.21
C ASN A 54 7.16 15.90 -3.19
N VAL A 55 8.00 15.89 -2.14
CA VAL A 55 8.03 14.86 -1.11
C VAL A 55 7.44 15.40 0.19
N ASN A 56 6.33 14.83 0.61
CA ASN A 56 5.65 15.14 1.87
C ASN A 56 5.83 13.97 2.84
N ILE A 57 6.53 14.20 3.97
CA ILE A 57 6.75 13.21 5.03
C ILE A 57 5.81 13.51 6.18
N ILE A 58 5.05 12.50 6.60
CA ILE A 58 4.14 12.56 7.74
C ILE A 58 4.67 11.63 8.83
N ASN A 59 5.20 12.20 9.89
CA ASN A 59 5.62 11.45 11.07
C ASN A 59 4.40 11.08 11.91
N SER A 60 4.20 9.80 12.16
CA SER A 60 3.10 9.26 12.95
C SER A 60 3.45 9.28 14.44
N ASP A 61 2.47 9.57 15.30
CA ASP A 61 2.65 9.50 16.76
C ASP A 61 2.81 8.07 17.27
N ASN A 62 2.42 7.08 16.47
CA ASN A 62 2.55 5.65 16.79
C ASN A 62 2.55 4.81 15.53
N ASN A 63 2.97 3.54 15.66
CA ASN A 63 2.96 2.61 14.54
C ASN A 63 1.53 2.20 14.18
N LYS A 64 1.03 2.67 13.05
CA LYS A 64 -0.28 2.34 12.46
C LYS A 64 -0.26 1.05 11.61
N ILE A 65 0.82 0.32 11.60
CA ILE A 65 1.02 -0.90 10.81
C ILE A 65 0.63 -0.64 9.32
N CYS A 66 -0.10 -1.51 8.64
CA CYS A 66 -0.52 -1.33 7.24
C CYS A 66 -1.47 -0.15 7.04
N TYR A 67 -2.23 0.24 8.07
CA TYR A 67 -3.16 1.36 7.99
C TYR A 67 -2.47 2.68 7.65
N GLY A 68 -1.23 2.88 8.08
CA GLY A 68 -0.44 4.07 7.74
C GLY A 68 -0.32 4.32 6.24
N ARG A 69 -0.26 3.27 5.41
CA ARG A 69 -0.26 3.36 3.94
C ARG A 69 -1.51 4.08 3.42
N TRP A 70 -2.67 3.73 3.92
CA TRP A 70 -3.94 4.28 3.48
C TRP A 70 -4.18 5.69 4.00
N LEU A 71 -3.59 6.02 5.16
CA LEU A 71 -3.51 7.40 5.63
C LEU A 71 -2.62 8.25 4.70
N ALA A 72 -1.52 7.69 4.17
CA ALA A 72 -0.72 8.36 3.14
C ALA A 72 -1.52 8.57 1.85
N VAL A 73 -2.23 7.54 1.36
CA VAL A 73 -3.10 7.64 0.17
C VAL A 73 -4.10 8.80 0.29
N ASN A 74 -4.73 8.96 1.45
CA ASN A 74 -5.68 10.05 1.70
C ASN A 74 -5.05 11.46 1.68
N LYS A 75 -3.72 11.57 1.77
CA LYS A 75 -2.97 12.84 1.71
C LYS A 75 -2.38 13.13 0.33
N CYS A 76 -2.48 12.20 -0.60
CA CYS A 76 -2.01 12.36 -1.96
C CYS A 76 -2.80 13.42 -2.73
N ALA A 77 -2.12 14.11 -3.65
CA ALA A 77 -2.71 15.19 -4.46
C ALA A 77 -3.59 14.64 -5.60
N HIS A 78 -3.21 13.50 -6.19
CA HIS A 78 -3.91 12.92 -7.35
C HIS A 78 -4.98 11.91 -6.97
N ASP A 79 -5.96 11.73 -7.86
CA ASP A 79 -7.03 10.75 -7.68
C ASP A 79 -6.55 9.31 -7.88
N HIS A 80 -5.53 9.11 -8.70
CA HIS A 80 -4.88 7.82 -8.86
C HIS A 80 -3.55 7.82 -8.10
N VAL A 81 -3.39 6.84 -7.25
CA VAL A 81 -2.21 6.72 -6.37
C VAL A 81 -1.49 5.41 -6.64
N TYR A 82 -0.19 5.50 -6.89
CA TYR A 82 0.68 4.32 -6.90
C TYR A 82 1.12 4.01 -5.48
N VAL A 83 0.84 2.81 -5.04
CA VAL A 83 1.18 2.30 -3.71
C VAL A 83 2.27 1.26 -3.83
N GLN A 84 3.33 1.38 -3.02
CA GLN A 84 4.50 0.50 -3.05
C GLN A 84 5.01 0.24 -1.64
N ASP A 85 5.48 -0.99 -1.36
CA ASP A 85 6.25 -1.31 -0.16
C ASP A 85 7.74 -1.00 -0.34
N ASP A 86 8.44 -0.84 0.76
CA ASP A 86 9.85 -0.48 0.83
C ASP A 86 10.81 -1.68 0.67
N ASP A 87 10.31 -2.85 0.24
CA ASP A 87 11.09 -4.09 0.12
C ASP A 87 11.15 -4.68 -1.29
N TYR A 88 10.47 -4.06 -2.27
CA TYR A 88 10.52 -4.48 -3.67
C TYR A 88 10.90 -3.32 -4.59
N ILE A 89 11.71 -3.63 -5.62
CA ILE A 89 11.98 -2.67 -6.70
C ILE A 89 10.68 -2.46 -7.48
N PRO A 90 10.27 -1.20 -7.72
CA PRO A 90 9.07 -0.93 -8.51
C PRO A 90 9.09 -1.61 -9.87
N GLY A 91 7.98 -2.23 -10.23
CA GLY A 91 7.79 -2.77 -11.57
C GLY A 91 7.57 -1.68 -12.63
N ASP A 92 7.21 -2.09 -13.83
CA ASP A 92 6.86 -1.17 -14.93
C ASP A 92 5.55 -0.42 -14.62
N LEU A 93 5.65 0.76 -14.03
CA LEU A 93 4.50 1.59 -13.68
C LEU A 93 3.73 2.07 -14.91
N ASN A 94 4.39 2.34 -16.03
CA ASN A 94 3.71 2.73 -17.27
C ASN A 94 2.75 1.63 -17.74
N LYS A 95 3.22 0.39 -17.72
CA LYS A 95 2.42 -0.79 -18.06
C LYS A 95 1.29 -1.00 -17.04
N LEU A 96 1.58 -0.92 -15.75
CA LEU A 96 0.55 -1.09 -14.70
C LEU A 96 -0.55 -0.05 -14.82
N TYR A 97 -0.20 1.22 -15.06
CA TYR A 97 -1.16 2.29 -15.21
C TYR A 97 -1.98 2.16 -16.50
N GLN A 98 -1.40 1.62 -17.58
CA GLN A 98 -2.16 1.28 -18.77
C GLN A 98 -3.17 0.15 -18.53
N LEU A 99 -2.81 -0.86 -17.73
CA LEU A 99 -3.72 -1.93 -17.31
C LEU A 99 -4.86 -1.37 -16.48
N TYR A 100 -4.53 -0.53 -15.48
CA TYR A 100 -5.51 0.17 -14.65
C TYR A 100 -6.52 0.97 -15.49
N ASN A 101 -6.05 1.78 -16.44
CA ASN A 101 -6.93 2.59 -17.29
C ASN A 101 -7.80 1.77 -18.27
N LYS A 102 -7.50 0.49 -18.48
CA LYS A 102 -8.29 -0.43 -19.31
C LYS A 102 -9.25 -1.28 -18.48
N SER A 103 -8.99 -1.41 -17.19
CA SER A 103 -9.84 -2.13 -16.26
C SER A 103 -10.97 -1.24 -15.77
N GLU A 104 -12.01 -1.85 -15.20
CA GLU A 104 -13.07 -1.17 -14.46
C GLU A 104 -12.85 -1.32 -12.94
N CYS A 105 -11.62 -1.65 -12.54
CA CYS A 105 -11.29 -1.92 -11.15
C CYS A 105 -10.82 -0.66 -10.41
N ASP A 106 -11.14 -0.59 -9.12
CA ASP A 106 -10.63 0.46 -8.23
C ASP A 106 -9.16 0.25 -7.90
N ILE A 107 -8.68 -1.01 -7.98
CA ILE A 107 -7.32 -1.39 -7.63
C ILE A 107 -6.78 -2.38 -8.67
N VAL A 108 -5.65 -2.06 -9.26
CA VAL A 108 -4.88 -2.97 -10.13
C VAL A 108 -3.48 -3.12 -9.57
N SER A 109 -3.07 -4.36 -9.29
CA SER A 109 -1.82 -4.66 -8.60
C SER A 109 -0.90 -5.57 -9.38
N TYR A 110 0.40 -5.39 -9.19
CA TYR A 110 1.36 -6.44 -9.49
C TYR A 110 1.39 -7.49 -8.38
N CYS A 111 1.73 -8.72 -8.73
CA CYS A 111 2.06 -9.75 -7.76
C CYS A 111 3.19 -10.66 -8.26
N ALA A 112 3.97 -11.19 -7.33
CA ALA A 112 4.99 -12.17 -7.66
C ALA A 112 4.37 -13.51 -8.12
N PRO A 113 5.06 -14.31 -8.96
CA PRO A 113 4.56 -15.60 -9.45
C PRO A 113 4.12 -16.58 -8.36
N SER A 114 4.75 -16.50 -7.17
CA SER A 114 4.39 -17.30 -5.99
C SER A 114 3.03 -16.90 -5.38
N HIS A 115 2.48 -15.75 -5.76
CA HIS A 115 1.23 -15.18 -5.23
C HIS A 115 0.12 -15.11 -6.29
N LYS A 116 0.21 -15.92 -7.33
CA LYS A 116 -0.73 -15.89 -8.47
C LYS A 116 -2.15 -16.39 -8.16
N ILE A 117 -2.33 -17.11 -7.05
CA ILE A 117 -3.65 -17.66 -6.68
C ILE A 117 -4.58 -16.51 -6.33
N ASP A 118 -5.74 -16.45 -6.99
CA ASP A 118 -6.74 -15.41 -6.80
C ASP A 118 -7.82 -15.86 -5.83
N THR A 119 -7.58 -15.56 -4.57
CA THR A 119 -8.53 -15.77 -3.46
C THR A 119 -8.49 -14.52 -2.56
N PRO A 120 -9.52 -14.29 -1.72
CA PRO A 120 -9.48 -13.18 -0.76
C PRO A 120 -8.23 -13.15 0.12
N GLU A 121 -7.65 -14.33 0.39
CA GLU A 121 -6.42 -14.47 1.20
C GLU A 121 -5.14 -14.17 0.41
N ARG A 122 -5.25 -13.90 -0.89
CA ARG A 122 -4.12 -13.73 -1.81
C ARG A 122 -4.18 -12.42 -2.59
N ARG A 123 -4.73 -11.39 -1.98
CA ARG A 123 -4.78 -10.03 -2.53
C ARG A 123 -3.69 -9.18 -1.90
N PHE A 124 -2.86 -8.56 -2.72
CA PHE A 124 -1.69 -7.82 -2.28
C PHE A 124 -1.66 -6.45 -2.95
N VAL A 125 -1.23 -5.44 -2.23
CA VAL A 125 -1.06 -4.08 -2.75
C VAL A 125 0.39 -3.61 -2.72
N GLY A 126 1.20 -4.15 -1.81
CA GLY A 126 2.56 -3.68 -1.56
C GLY A 126 3.59 -3.99 -2.66
N PHE A 127 3.27 -4.88 -3.59
CA PHE A 127 4.14 -5.18 -4.74
C PHE A 127 4.11 -4.13 -5.86
N GLY A 128 3.36 -3.06 -5.67
CA GLY A 128 3.07 -2.03 -6.64
C GLY A 128 1.63 -2.11 -7.12
N SER A 129 0.82 -1.13 -6.75
CA SER A 129 -0.59 -1.06 -7.09
C SER A 129 -0.98 0.34 -7.52
N VAL A 130 -1.84 0.46 -8.52
CA VAL A 130 -2.55 1.70 -8.82
C VAL A 130 -3.94 1.62 -8.21
N VAL A 131 -4.30 2.64 -7.45
CA VAL A 131 -5.51 2.69 -6.62
C VAL A 131 -6.31 3.95 -6.94
N ASN A 132 -7.62 3.82 -7.06
CA ASN A 132 -8.55 4.94 -7.02
C ASN A 132 -8.64 5.47 -5.59
N ARG A 133 -8.10 6.66 -5.32
CA ARG A 133 -8.10 7.25 -3.98
C ARG A 133 -9.50 7.41 -3.39
N ALA A 134 -10.49 7.69 -4.22
CA ALA A 134 -11.86 7.97 -3.77
C ALA A 134 -12.53 6.79 -3.04
N CYS A 135 -12.14 5.55 -3.34
CA CYS A 135 -12.73 4.37 -2.72
C CYS A 135 -12.23 4.10 -1.28
N ILE A 136 -11.12 4.73 -0.87
CA ILE A 136 -10.45 4.41 0.39
C ILE A 136 -11.18 4.95 1.62
N PRO A 137 -11.53 6.27 1.70
CA PRO A 137 -12.22 6.83 2.87
C PRO A 137 -13.53 6.11 3.16
N ASP A 138 -14.37 5.89 2.16
CA ASP A 138 -15.67 5.25 2.32
C ASP A 138 -15.55 3.83 2.90
N THR A 139 -14.58 3.06 2.42
CA THR A 139 -14.30 1.71 2.94
C THR A 139 -13.87 1.74 4.40
N ILE A 140 -12.97 2.65 4.76
CA ILE A 140 -12.46 2.79 6.13
C ILE A 140 -13.56 3.29 7.06
N ASP A 141 -14.34 4.28 6.64
CA ASP A 141 -15.44 4.85 7.42
C ASP A 141 -16.54 3.81 7.69
N LYS A 142 -16.91 2.99 6.70
CA LYS A 142 -17.83 1.87 6.90
C LYS A 142 -17.33 0.90 7.97
N TYR A 143 -16.04 0.54 7.92
CA TYR A 143 -15.46 -0.34 8.92
C TYR A 143 -15.49 0.28 10.31
N ILE A 144 -15.00 1.53 10.45
CA ILE A 144 -14.92 2.23 11.74
C ILE A 144 -16.32 2.43 12.34
N ASN A 145 -17.30 2.80 11.53
CA ASN A 145 -18.69 2.99 11.99
C ASN A 145 -19.30 1.70 12.53
N LYS A 146 -18.92 0.54 11.99
CA LYS A 146 -19.47 -0.77 12.39
C LYS A 146 -18.71 -1.40 13.56
N PHE A 147 -17.39 -1.37 13.53
CA PHE A 147 -16.52 -2.15 14.42
C PHE A 147 -15.63 -1.29 15.33
N GLY A 148 -15.56 0.02 15.07
CA GLY A 148 -14.61 0.93 15.72
C GLY A 148 -13.21 0.88 15.09
N GLU A 149 -12.38 1.85 15.44
CA GLU A 149 -10.96 1.87 15.08
C GLU A 149 -10.19 0.93 16.01
N ASP A 150 -9.75 -0.22 15.50
CA ASP A 150 -9.13 -1.29 16.28
C ASP A 150 -7.81 -1.81 15.68
N HIS A 151 -7.16 -2.70 16.43
CA HIS A 151 -5.90 -3.30 16.00
C HIS A 151 -6.04 -4.15 14.72
N LEU A 152 -7.20 -4.73 14.47
CA LEU A 152 -7.43 -5.53 13.28
C LEU A 152 -7.44 -4.64 12.02
N LEU A 153 -8.06 -3.47 12.09
CA LEU A 153 -7.99 -2.47 11.02
C LEU A 153 -6.54 -2.09 10.72
N TYR A 154 -5.74 -1.81 11.76
CA TYR A 154 -4.35 -1.40 11.56
C TYR A 154 -3.52 -2.46 10.85
N ARG A 155 -3.81 -3.72 11.15
CA ARG A 155 -3.02 -4.86 10.71
C ARG A 155 -3.44 -5.38 9.34
N GLU A 156 -4.74 -5.46 9.08
CA GLU A 156 -5.30 -6.15 7.92
C GLU A 156 -6.05 -5.16 6.98
N CYS A 157 -5.70 -3.87 7.04
CA CYS A 157 -6.35 -2.83 6.24
C CYS A 157 -6.21 -3.08 4.74
N ASP A 158 -5.09 -3.63 4.28
CA ASP A 158 -4.87 -3.99 2.88
C ASP A 158 -5.92 -5.00 2.39
N LEU A 159 -6.20 -6.00 3.23
CA LEU A 159 -7.20 -7.02 2.94
C LEU A 159 -8.62 -6.44 2.96
N LEU A 160 -8.94 -5.57 3.92
CA LEU A 160 -10.21 -4.85 3.95
C LEU A 160 -10.44 -4.09 2.65
N ILE A 161 -9.48 -3.23 2.28
CA ILE A 161 -9.58 -2.39 1.09
C ILE A 161 -9.76 -3.25 -0.17
N THR A 162 -8.97 -4.30 -0.34
CA THR A 162 -9.07 -5.16 -1.53
C THR A 162 -10.32 -6.02 -1.57
N ASN A 163 -10.93 -6.36 -0.44
CA ASN A 163 -12.19 -7.11 -0.38
C ASN A 163 -13.42 -6.23 -0.64
N MET A 164 -13.36 -4.96 -0.21
CA MET A 164 -14.48 -4.02 -0.31
C MET A 164 -14.54 -3.31 -1.66
N ASN A 165 -13.49 -3.40 -2.48
CA ASN A 165 -13.36 -2.69 -3.76
C ASN A 165 -13.05 -3.68 -4.89
N THR A 166 -13.30 -3.25 -6.13
CA THR A 166 -12.98 -4.04 -7.31
C THR A 166 -11.47 -4.15 -7.48
N TYR A 167 -10.96 -5.37 -7.62
CA TYR A 167 -9.53 -5.68 -7.57
C TYR A 167 -9.10 -6.62 -8.69
N GLU A 168 -8.04 -6.25 -9.40
CA GLU A 168 -7.39 -7.08 -10.41
C GLU A 168 -5.89 -7.18 -10.13
N LYS A 169 -5.28 -8.35 -10.39
CA LYS A 169 -3.84 -8.54 -10.25
C LYS A 169 -3.18 -9.08 -11.49
N HIS A 170 -1.97 -8.63 -11.73
CA HIS A 170 -1.12 -9.04 -12.83
C HIS A 170 0.17 -9.66 -12.31
N VAL A 171 0.41 -10.92 -12.70
CA VAL A 171 1.63 -11.63 -12.31
C VAL A 171 2.81 -11.08 -13.09
N THR A 172 3.87 -10.69 -12.39
CA THR A 172 5.11 -10.22 -12.99
C THR A 172 6.30 -10.65 -12.14
N ASP A 173 7.47 -10.74 -12.75
CA ASP A 173 8.71 -10.96 -12.00
C ASP A 173 9.08 -9.68 -11.24
N LEU A 174 9.18 -9.80 -9.92
CA LEU A 174 9.51 -8.72 -9.01
C LEU A 174 10.82 -9.03 -8.31
N LYS A 175 11.64 -7.99 -8.13
CA LYS A 175 12.92 -8.10 -7.42
C LYS A 175 12.78 -7.45 -6.05
N ALA A 176 13.13 -8.20 -5.01
CA ALA A 176 13.25 -7.63 -3.67
C ALA A 176 14.44 -6.66 -3.58
N ILE A 177 14.29 -5.62 -2.79
CA ILE A 177 15.37 -4.74 -2.37
C ILE A 177 16.04 -5.43 -1.17
N ASP A 178 17.33 -5.76 -1.29
CA ASP A 178 18.10 -6.50 -0.28
C ASP A 178 17.48 -7.87 0.09
N ASN A 179 18.01 -8.52 1.16
CA ASN A 179 17.55 -9.81 1.67
C ASN A 179 16.34 -9.67 2.61
N THR A 180 15.33 -8.90 2.24
CA THR A 180 14.13 -8.65 3.07
C THR A 180 13.32 -9.91 3.35
N THR A 181 13.52 -10.99 2.60
CA THR A 181 12.90 -12.30 2.83
C THR A 181 13.17 -12.91 4.21
N HIS A 182 14.18 -12.41 4.92
CA HIS A 182 14.55 -12.85 6.27
C HIS A 182 14.07 -11.91 7.39
N ASP A 183 13.28 -10.89 7.09
CA ASP A 183 12.76 -10.00 8.13
C ASP A 183 11.83 -10.74 9.10
N MET A 184 12.34 -10.95 10.33
CA MET A 184 11.58 -11.61 11.40
C MET A 184 10.38 -10.77 11.88
N ASN A 185 10.33 -9.47 11.54
CA ASN A 185 9.23 -8.59 11.89
C ASN A 185 8.13 -8.59 10.82
N ALA A 186 8.30 -9.28 9.70
CA ALA A 186 7.29 -9.38 8.66
C ALA A 186 5.97 -9.92 9.25
N MET A 187 4.86 -9.26 8.94
CA MET A 187 3.56 -9.56 9.54
C MET A 187 3.10 -10.99 9.31
N TRP A 188 3.35 -11.55 8.12
CA TRP A 188 2.98 -12.92 7.77
C TRP A 188 3.71 -13.99 8.61
N ARG A 189 4.82 -13.65 9.29
CA ARG A 189 5.56 -14.53 10.21
C ARG A 189 5.03 -14.53 11.63
N GLN A 190 4.13 -13.62 11.97
CA GLN A 190 3.59 -13.53 13.32
C GLN A 190 2.57 -14.64 13.58
N SER A 191 2.60 -15.22 14.79
CA SER A 191 1.85 -16.43 15.17
C SER A 191 0.33 -16.35 14.95
N ASN A 192 -0.25 -15.16 14.97
CA ASN A 192 -1.70 -14.96 14.82
C ASN A 192 -2.10 -14.44 13.43
N HIS A 193 -1.20 -14.41 12.45
CA HIS A 193 -1.48 -13.84 11.13
C HIS A 193 -2.73 -14.45 10.49
N ILE A 194 -2.82 -15.77 10.39
CA ILE A 194 -3.96 -16.46 9.79
C ILE A 194 -5.27 -16.15 10.51
N LYS A 195 -5.25 -16.05 11.84
CA LYS A 195 -6.44 -15.73 12.64
C LYS A 195 -6.97 -14.33 12.30
N TYR A 196 -6.10 -13.31 12.30
CA TYR A 196 -6.49 -11.95 11.99
C TYR A 196 -6.96 -11.82 10.53
N HIS A 197 -6.28 -12.50 9.62
CA HIS A 197 -6.65 -12.53 8.21
C HIS A 197 -8.07 -13.07 8.01
N ASN A 198 -8.39 -14.22 8.59
CA ASN A 198 -9.73 -14.82 8.53
C ASN A 198 -10.78 -13.92 9.18
N GLU A 199 -10.46 -13.30 10.32
CA GLU A 199 -11.38 -12.38 10.99
C GLU A 199 -11.70 -11.17 10.11
N MET A 200 -10.70 -10.59 9.43
CA MET A 200 -10.94 -9.48 8.50
C MET A 200 -11.79 -9.90 7.31
N ILE A 201 -11.59 -11.10 6.76
CA ILE A 201 -12.45 -11.63 5.69
C ILE A 201 -13.91 -11.69 6.15
N GLU A 202 -14.19 -12.20 7.34
CA GLU A 202 -15.55 -12.28 7.86
C GLU A 202 -16.16 -10.89 8.09
N ARG A 203 -15.40 -9.94 8.63
CA ARG A 203 -15.87 -8.56 8.79
C ARG A 203 -16.14 -7.87 7.45
N SER A 204 -15.28 -8.10 6.45
CA SER A 204 -15.52 -7.58 5.09
C SER A 204 -16.82 -8.12 4.49
N LYS A 205 -17.11 -9.41 4.66
CA LYS A 205 -18.38 -10.01 4.20
C LYS A 205 -19.61 -9.37 4.86
N ILE A 206 -19.52 -9.02 6.15
CA ILE A 206 -20.61 -8.32 6.85
C ILE A 206 -20.85 -6.96 6.19
N LEU A 207 -19.80 -6.19 5.93
CA LEU A 207 -19.88 -4.86 5.33
C LEU A 207 -20.37 -4.86 3.87
N ILE A 208 -20.09 -5.92 3.12
CA ILE A 208 -20.55 -6.07 1.72
C ILE A 208 -22.05 -6.36 1.66
N ASN A 209 -22.61 -7.03 2.67
CA ASN A 209 -24.02 -7.45 2.71
C ASN A 209 -24.96 -6.41 3.37
N GLU A 210 -24.45 -5.27 3.81
CA GLU A 210 -25.22 -4.13 4.33
C GLU A 210 -25.53 -3.11 3.24
#